data_7091dcf2b7a476cd1f2ad0695ccfdb6a
#
_entry.id   7091dcf2b7a476cd1f2ad0695ccfdb6a
#
_cell.length_a   1.000
_cell.length_b   1.000
_cell.length_c   1.000
_cell.angle_alpha   90.00
_cell.angle_beta   90.00
_cell.angle_gamma   90.00
#
_symmetry.space_group_name_H-M   'P 1'
#
loop_
_entity.id
_entity.type
_entity.pdbx_description
1 polymer ?
#
loop_
_entity_poly.entity_id
_entity_poly.type
_entity_poly.pdbx_seq_one_letter_code
_entity_poly.pdbx_strand_id
1 'polypeptide(L)'
;MGKFLLRFFILVLVIVSIFIFYLSYFGIETNKFDALIKEKANQVNQNIKLEFNKTNIHLNPSELNLVVKLNKPKVLIRGNEIILSKIDLFLALKSFITSDFLLQKAEIAFFKNNIKDLTKITNVFVPRLINKQIKKIFSKGEIEGEFIIPFERDGSIGKNYGFSGKIIDATINLKKNLILKNLSTEINKYDEQSYKILIKKGSIFDLDLSESKINLVRKNKETEIESILKTKGN
;
A
#
# COMPACT_ATOMS: atom_id res chain seq x y z
N MET A 1 51.39 -20.06 -6.48
CA MET A 1 49.95 -20.37 -6.58
C MET A 1 49.08 -19.49 -5.69
N GLY A 2 49.33 -19.29 -4.42
CA GLY A 2 48.45 -18.52 -3.51
C GLY A 2 48.14 -17.07 -3.94
N LYS A 3 49.16 -16.33 -4.43
CA LYS A 3 48.96 -14.91 -4.87
C LYS A 3 48.07 -14.79 -6.11
N PHE A 4 48.08 -15.77 -7.01
CA PHE A 4 47.21 -15.80 -8.18
C PHE A 4 45.76 -16.09 -7.78
N LEU A 5 45.54 -17.09 -6.94
CA LEU A 5 44.22 -17.40 -6.38
C LEU A 5 43.59 -16.20 -5.62
N LEU A 6 44.40 -15.53 -4.81
CA LEU A 6 43.94 -14.34 -4.08
C LEU A 6 43.51 -13.20 -5.04
N ARG A 7 44.30 -12.90 -6.07
CA ARG A 7 43.95 -11.90 -7.07
C ARG A 7 42.69 -12.25 -7.85
N PHE A 8 42.57 -13.53 -8.23
CA PHE A 8 41.36 -14.02 -8.90
C PHE A 8 40.12 -13.89 -8.00
N PHE A 9 40.23 -14.25 -6.73
CA PHE A 9 39.14 -14.09 -5.76
C PHE A 9 38.73 -12.63 -5.57
N ILE A 10 39.71 -11.74 -5.45
CA ILE A 10 39.44 -10.28 -5.36
C ILE A 10 38.72 -9.79 -6.62
N LEU A 11 39.17 -10.19 -7.80
CA LEU A 11 38.54 -9.83 -9.06
C LEU A 11 37.08 -10.29 -9.12
N VAL A 12 36.82 -11.54 -8.76
CA VAL A 12 35.45 -12.07 -8.71
C VAL A 12 34.57 -11.29 -7.72
N LEU A 13 35.10 -10.99 -6.54
CA LEU A 13 34.39 -10.22 -5.52
C LEU A 13 34.04 -8.81 -6.03
N VAL A 14 34.93 -8.14 -6.72
CA VAL A 14 34.68 -6.82 -7.34
C VAL A 14 33.59 -6.92 -8.40
N ILE A 15 33.66 -7.91 -9.29
CA ILE A 15 32.64 -8.11 -10.33
C ILE A 15 31.26 -8.36 -9.70
N VAL A 16 31.19 -9.24 -8.69
CA VAL A 16 29.95 -9.53 -7.96
C VAL A 16 29.41 -8.27 -7.27
N SER A 17 30.27 -7.47 -6.64
CA SER A 17 29.87 -6.22 -5.99
C SER A 17 29.32 -5.19 -7.00
N ILE A 18 29.93 -5.06 -8.16
CA ILE A 18 29.46 -4.19 -9.25
C ILE A 18 28.08 -4.68 -9.73
N PHE A 19 27.91 -5.99 -9.88
CA PHE A 19 26.65 -6.58 -10.34
C PHE A 19 25.53 -6.40 -9.31
N ILE A 20 25.79 -6.59 -8.02
CA ILE A 20 24.85 -6.30 -6.94
C ILE A 20 24.47 -4.83 -6.93
N PHE A 21 25.44 -3.94 -7.04
CA PHE A 21 25.20 -2.50 -7.11
C PHE A 21 24.33 -2.12 -8.32
N TYR A 22 24.65 -2.67 -9.49
CA TYR A 22 23.88 -2.43 -10.71
C TYR A 22 22.43 -2.91 -10.56
N LEU A 23 22.22 -4.12 -10.08
CA LEU A 23 20.88 -4.68 -9.83
C LEU A 23 20.10 -3.89 -8.79
N SER A 24 20.78 -3.39 -7.76
CA SER A 24 20.11 -2.63 -6.69
C SER A 24 19.68 -1.24 -7.15
N TYR A 25 20.49 -0.58 -7.97
CA TYR A 25 20.26 0.81 -8.36
C TYR A 25 19.49 0.94 -9.68
N PHE A 26 19.91 0.23 -10.71
CA PHE A 26 19.29 0.32 -12.05
C PHE A 26 18.21 -0.72 -12.29
N GLY A 27 18.36 -1.91 -11.71
CA GLY A 27 17.47 -3.04 -11.95
C GLY A 27 17.63 -3.65 -13.35
N ILE A 28 16.79 -4.63 -13.64
CA ILE A 28 16.69 -5.27 -14.96
C ILE A 28 15.24 -5.24 -15.41
N GLU A 29 15.01 -4.74 -16.60
CA GLU A 29 13.71 -4.81 -17.27
C GLU A 29 13.47 -6.25 -17.79
N THR A 30 12.31 -6.82 -17.46
CA THR A 30 11.97 -8.18 -17.87
C THR A 30 10.45 -8.36 -17.92
N ASN A 31 10.00 -9.31 -18.72
CA ASN A 31 8.61 -9.75 -18.77
C ASN A 31 8.40 -11.14 -18.13
N LYS A 32 9.43 -11.70 -17.53
CA LYS A 32 9.40 -13.07 -16.97
C LYS A 32 8.25 -13.32 -16.00
N PHE A 33 7.86 -12.32 -15.22
CA PHE A 33 6.81 -12.43 -14.20
C PHE A 33 5.47 -11.82 -14.62
N ASP A 34 5.37 -11.19 -15.79
CA ASP A 34 4.18 -10.43 -16.20
C ASP A 34 2.92 -11.29 -16.22
N ALA A 35 2.99 -12.47 -16.86
CA ALA A 35 1.85 -13.39 -16.93
C ALA A 35 1.44 -13.88 -15.55
N LEU A 36 2.41 -14.25 -14.72
CA LEU A 36 2.17 -14.78 -13.38
C LEU A 36 1.58 -13.71 -12.44
N ILE A 37 2.06 -12.47 -12.52
CA ILE A 37 1.52 -11.35 -11.73
C ILE A 37 0.06 -11.08 -12.11
N LYS A 38 -0.25 -11.03 -13.42
CA LYS A 38 -1.62 -10.84 -13.92
C LYS A 38 -2.54 -11.98 -13.50
N GLU A 39 -2.06 -13.22 -13.61
CA GLU A 39 -2.81 -14.40 -13.18
C GLU A 39 -3.09 -14.37 -11.68
N LYS A 40 -2.08 -14.09 -10.83
CA LYS A 40 -2.25 -13.98 -9.38
C LYS A 40 -3.22 -12.88 -8.99
N ALA A 41 -3.15 -11.71 -9.63
CA ALA A 41 -4.11 -10.64 -9.42
C ALA A 41 -5.55 -11.08 -9.74
N ASN A 42 -5.74 -11.82 -10.83
CA ASN A 42 -7.05 -12.34 -11.25
C ASN A 42 -7.55 -13.47 -10.31
N GLN A 43 -6.64 -14.30 -9.76
CA GLN A 43 -6.97 -15.33 -8.77
C GLN A 43 -7.49 -14.73 -7.45
N VAL A 44 -6.98 -13.57 -7.03
CA VAL A 44 -7.50 -12.84 -5.86
C VAL A 44 -8.97 -12.49 -6.04
N ASN A 45 -9.34 -12.00 -7.22
CA ASN A 45 -10.73 -11.77 -7.59
C ASN A 45 -10.87 -11.63 -9.11
N GLN A 46 -11.75 -12.43 -9.73
CA GLN A 46 -12.00 -12.44 -11.18
C GLN A 46 -12.47 -11.09 -11.75
N ASN A 47 -12.95 -10.17 -10.91
CA ASN A 47 -13.34 -8.83 -11.33
C ASN A 47 -12.18 -7.83 -11.34
N ILE A 48 -10.97 -8.25 -10.96
CA ILE A 48 -9.76 -7.43 -10.94
C ILE A 48 -8.97 -7.71 -12.21
N LYS A 49 -8.71 -6.69 -12.99
CA LYS A 49 -7.77 -6.74 -14.11
C LYS A 49 -6.61 -5.80 -13.83
N LEU A 50 -5.42 -6.36 -13.70
CA LEU A 50 -4.19 -5.61 -13.53
C LEU A 50 -3.51 -5.41 -14.89
N GLU A 51 -3.25 -4.15 -15.23
CA GLU A 51 -2.53 -3.75 -16.43
C GLU A 51 -1.28 -2.96 -16.04
N PHE A 52 -0.20 -3.18 -16.75
CA PHE A 52 1.06 -2.44 -16.61
C PHE A 52 1.89 -2.61 -17.90
N ASN A 53 2.81 -1.67 -18.13
CA ASN A 53 3.60 -1.67 -19.36
C ASN A 53 4.76 -2.64 -19.31
N LYS A 54 5.56 -2.55 -18.25
CA LYS A 54 6.82 -3.26 -18.08
C LYS A 54 7.08 -3.55 -16.61
N THR A 55 7.90 -4.55 -16.38
CA THR A 55 8.34 -4.96 -15.05
C THR A 55 9.82 -4.69 -14.90
N ASN A 56 10.23 -4.03 -13.83
CA ASN A 56 11.62 -3.81 -13.44
C ASN A 56 11.92 -4.60 -12.17
N ILE A 57 12.99 -5.40 -12.20
CA ILE A 57 13.45 -6.16 -11.04
C ILE A 57 14.68 -5.48 -10.46
N HIS A 58 14.60 -5.15 -9.18
CA HIS A 58 15.70 -4.64 -8.39
C HIS A 58 16.07 -5.66 -7.31
N LEU A 59 17.35 -5.70 -6.97
CA LEU A 59 17.81 -6.40 -5.77
C LEU A 59 17.73 -5.43 -4.59
N ASN A 60 17.15 -5.87 -3.48
CA ASN A 60 17.20 -5.16 -2.21
C ASN A 60 18.17 -5.91 -1.26
N PRO A 61 19.42 -5.47 -1.13
CA PRO A 61 20.42 -6.18 -0.35
C PRO A 61 20.13 -6.15 1.16
N SER A 62 19.44 -5.11 1.65
CA SER A 62 19.15 -4.95 3.08
C SER A 62 18.14 -5.97 3.61
N GLU A 63 17.16 -6.33 2.79
CA GLU A 63 16.12 -7.31 3.13
C GLU A 63 16.35 -8.67 2.44
N LEU A 64 17.41 -8.80 1.64
CA LEU A 64 17.74 -9.98 0.85
C LEU A 64 16.55 -10.48 0.03
N ASN A 65 15.89 -9.58 -0.67
CA ASN A 65 14.76 -9.88 -1.53
C ASN A 65 14.88 -9.19 -2.90
N LEU A 66 14.01 -9.59 -3.83
CA LEU A 66 13.84 -8.95 -5.13
C LEU A 66 12.61 -8.05 -5.07
N VAL A 67 12.76 -6.84 -5.57
CA VAL A 67 11.65 -5.88 -5.71
C VAL A 67 11.25 -5.81 -7.17
N VAL A 68 10.06 -6.28 -7.46
CA VAL A 68 9.46 -6.24 -8.79
C VAL A 68 8.58 -5.01 -8.87
N LYS A 69 9.04 -3.99 -9.58
CA LYS A 69 8.33 -2.71 -9.78
C LYS A 69 7.53 -2.74 -11.07
N LEU A 70 6.24 -2.48 -10.98
CA LEU A 70 5.37 -2.39 -12.15
C LEU A 70 5.35 -0.96 -12.68
N ASN A 71 5.64 -0.78 -13.95
CA ASN A 71 5.65 0.53 -14.59
C ASN A 71 4.25 0.91 -15.09
N LYS A 72 3.76 2.08 -14.68
CA LYS A 72 2.42 2.61 -14.98
C LYS A 72 1.31 1.59 -14.68
N PRO A 73 1.23 1.10 -13.44
CA PRO A 73 0.21 0.12 -13.10
C PRO A 73 -1.18 0.74 -13.14
N LYS A 74 -2.15 -0.04 -13.62
CA LYS A 74 -3.57 0.28 -13.64
C LYS A 74 -4.35 -0.91 -13.14
N VAL A 75 -5.32 -0.65 -12.30
CA VAL A 75 -6.25 -1.67 -11.82
C VAL A 75 -7.65 -1.31 -12.29
N LEU A 76 -8.24 -2.22 -13.06
CA LEU A 76 -9.63 -2.14 -13.46
C LEU A 76 -10.44 -3.09 -12.58
N ILE A 77 -11.47 -2.57 -11.93
CA ILE A 77 -12.38 -3.35 -11.10
C ILE A 77 -13.80 -3.12 -11.59
N ARG A 78 -14.39 -4.14 -12.20
CA ARG A 78 -15.72 -4.05 -12.84
C ARG A 78 -15.83 -2.85 -13.80
N GLY A 79 -14.79 -2.59 -14.58
CA GLY A 79 -14.74 -1.48 -15.52
C GLY A 79 -14.44 -0.10 -14.93
N ASN A 80 -14.28 0.01 -13.60
CA ASN A 80 -13.82 1.25 -12.98
C ASN A 80 -12.29 1.22 -12.84
N GLU A 81 -11.62 2.24 -13.33
CA GLU A 81 -10.16 2.39 -13.22
C GLU A 81 -9.79 3.03 -11.88
N ILE A 82 -8.78 2.43 -11.22
CA ILE A 82 -8.07 3.05 -10.09
C ILE A 82 -6.72 3.51 -10.60
N ILE A 83 -6.44 4.79 -10.41
CA ILE A 83 -5.16 5.38 -10.78
C ILE A 83 -4.14 5.07 -9.70
N LEU A 84 -3.17 4.21 -10.04
CA LEU A 84 -2.09 3.82 -9.15
C LEU A 84 -0.82 4.60 -9.50
N SER A 85 -0.07 4.99 -8.48
CA SER A 85 1.26 5.57 -8.65
C SER A 85 2.35 4.51 -8.63
N LYS A 86 2.15 3.40 -7.89
CA LYS A 86 3.17 2.40 -7.65
C LYS A 86 2.54 1.04 -7.31
N ILE A 87 3.12 -0.02 -7.82
CA ILE A 87 3.01 -1.38 -7.28
C ILE A 87 4.42 -1.96 -7.22
N ASP A 88 4.90 -2.22 -6.02
CA ASP A 88 6.16 -2.90 -5.75
C ASP A 88 5.86 -4.24 -5.08
N LEU A 89 6.34 -5.32 -5.65
CA LEU A 89 6.17 -6.68 -5.15
C LEU A 89 7.52 -7.19 -4.65
N PHE A 90 7.58 -7.58 -3.39
CA PHE A 90 8.80 -8.07 -2.74
C PHE A 90 8.79 -9.60 -2.75
N LEU A 91 9.71 -10.19 -3.47
CA LEU A 91 9.83 -11.63 -3.66
C LEU A 91 11.06 -12.19 -2.94
N ALA A 92 10.96 -13.39 -2.40
CA ALA A 92 12.14 -14.10 -1.91
C ALA A 92 13.16 -14.31 -3.03
N LEU A 93 14.47 -14.16 -2.75
CA LEU A 93 15.54 -14.33 -3.75
C LEU A 93 15.44 -15.66 -4.51
N LYS A 94 15.04 -16.74 -3.83
CA LYS A 94 14.88 -18.04 -4.45
C LYS A 94 13.85 -18.06 -5.58
N SER A 95 12.86 -17.15 -5.57
CA SER A 95 11.85 -17.05 -6.63
C SER A 95 12.46 -16.79 -8.01
N PHE A 96 13.65 -16.20 -8.06
CA PHE A 96 14.36 -15.98 -9.32
C PHE A 96 14.98 -17.27 -9.87
N ILE A 97 15.38 -18.16 -8.97
CA ILE A 97 16.10 -19.43 -9.31
C ILE A 97 15.10 -20.56 -9.57
N THR A 98 14.11 -20.73 -8.68
CA THR A 98 13.19 -21.88 -8.68
C THR A 98 11.93 -21.67 -9.50
N SER A 99 11.69 -20.46 -10.00
CA SER A 99 10.42 -20.07 -10.65
C SER A 99 9.19 -20.12 -9.72
N ASP A 100 9.37 -20.37 -8.43
CA ASP A 100 8.30 -20.26 -7.43
C ASP A 100 8.07 -18.79 -7.09
N PHE A 101 6.86 -18.31 -7.31
CA PHE A 101 6.51 -16.92 -7.00
C PHE A 101 6.18 -16.77 -5.50
N LEU A 102 7.22 -16.58 -4.69
CA LEU A 102 7.09 -16.42 -3.24
C LEU A 102 7.02 -14.93 -2.89
N LEU A 103 5.81 -14.41 -2.93
CA LEU A 103 5.53 -13.03 -2.53
C LEU A 103 5.64 -12.90 -1.01
N GLN A 104 6.43 -11.94 -0.54
CA GLN A 104 6.63 -11.63 0.88
C GLN A 104 5.82 -10.40 1.30
N LYS A 105 5.77 -9.39 0.42
CA LYS A 105 5.12 -8.10 0.68
C LYS A 105 4.71 -7.47 -0.65
N ALA A 106 3.60 -6.77 -0.66
CA ALA A 106 3.23 -5.84 -1.73
C ALA A 106 3.04 -4.43 -1.17
N GLU A 107 3.58 -3.43 -1.85
CA GLU A 107 3.34 -2.02 -1.60
C GLU A 107 2.56 -1.45 -2.78
N ILE A 108 1.38 -0.92 -2.50
CA ILE A 108 0.46 -0.40 -3.51
C ILE A 108 0.14 1.04 -3.15
N ALA A 109 0.71 1.98 -3.89
CA ALA A 109 0.42 3.39 -3.72
C ALA A 109 -0.53 3.88 -4.84
N PHE A 110 -1.41 4.81 -4.48
CA PHE A 110 -2.35 5.40 -5.40
C PHE A 110 -2.35 6.92 -5.29
N PHE A 111 -2.56 7.56 -6.43
CA PHE A 111 -2.77 9.00 -6.50
C PHE A 111 -4.11 9.38 -5.90
N LYS A 112 -4.40 10.67 -5.85
CA LYS A 112 -5.71 11.18 -5.46
C LYS A 112 -6.83 10.50 -6.23
N ASN A 113 -7.69 9.81 -5.49
CA ASN A 113 -8.88 9.18 -6.00
C ASN A 113 -10.10 9.69 -5.24
N ASN A 114 -11.22 9.86 -5.92
CA ASN A 114 -12.47 10.22 -5.27
C ASN A 114 -12.94 9.07 -4.37
N ILE A 115 -13.22 9.35 -3.10
CA ILE A 115 -13.67 8.35 -2.13
C ILE A 115 -14.95 7.63 -2.63
N LYS A 116 -15.87 8.33 -3.28
CA LYS A 116 -17.08 7.71 -3.85
C LYS A 116 -16.77 6.67 -4.92
N ASP A 117 -15.78 6.92 -5.77
CA ASP A 117 -15.39 5.97 -6.82
C ASP A 117 -14.72 4.76 -6.20
N LEU A 118 -13.86 4.94 -5.22
CA LEU A 118 -13.31 3.83 -4.45
C LEU A 118 -14.39 3.02 -3.74
N THR A 119 -15.46 3.64 -3.22
CA THR A 119 -16.56 2.90 -2.59
C THR A 119 -17.37 2.05 -3.56
N LYS A 120 -17.38 2.37 -4.87
CA LYS A 120 -17.98 1.48 -5.90
C LYS A 120 -17.22 0.18 -6.02
N ILE A 121 -15.92 0.25 -5.79
CA ILE A 121 -14.97 -0.86 -5.93
C ILE A 121 -14.91 -1.71 -4.67
N THR A 122 -15.13 -1.14 -3.50
CA THR A 122 -15.07 -1.85 -2.21
C THR A 122 -16.06 -3.02 -2.13
N ASN A 123 -17.12 -3.05 -2.93
CA ASN A 123 -18.03 -4.21 -3.04
C ASN A 123 -17.34 -5.53 -3.42
N VAL A 124 -16.14 -5.46 -3.99
CA VAL A 124 -15.36 -6.63 -4.40
C VAL A 124 -14.61 -7.24 -3.20
N PHE A 125 -14.23 -6.40 -2.22
CA PHE A 125 -13.37 -6.78 -1.11
C PHE A 125 -14.09 -6.78 0.25
N VAL A 126 -15.20 -6.06 0.35
CA VAL A 126 -15.86 -5.79 1.63
C VAL A 126 -17.30 -6.29 1.59
N PRO A 127 -17.79 -6.94 2.68
CA PRO A 127 -19.19 -7.38 2.78
C PRO A 127 -20.19 -6.26 2.47
N ARG A 128 -21.29 -6.60 1.79
CA ARG A 128 -22.30 -5.61 1.33
C ARG A 128 -22.80 -4.66 2.42
N LEU A 129 -22.96 -5.16 3.64
CA LEU A 129 -23.42 -4.33 4.79
C LEU A 129 -22.42 -3.23 5.13
N ILE A 130 -21.13 -3.58 5.23
CA ILE A 130 -20.06 -2.62 5.55
C ILE A 130 -19.92 -1.60 4.41
N ASN A 131 -19.96 -2.03 3.16
CA ASN A 131 -19.89 -1.13 2.03
C ASN A 131 -21.09 -0.16 1.97
N LYS A 132 -22.29 -0.61 2.29
CA LYS A 132 -23.46 0.28 2.39
C LYS A 132 -23.27 1.34 3.50
N GLN A 133 -22.61 0.98 4.60
CA GLN A 133 -22.28 1.94 5.66
C GLN A 133 -21.22 2.93 5.20
N ILE A 134 -20.13 2.48 4.59
CA ILE A 134 -19.07 3.36 4.05
C ILE A 134 -19.66 4.39 3.08
N LYS A 135 -20.52 3.96 2.16
CA LYS A 135 -21.21 4.87 1.20
C LYS A 135 -22.12 5.90 1.86
N LYS A 136 -22.72 5.59 3.00
CA LYS A 136 -23.53 6.52 3.77
C LYS A 136 -22.69 7.50 4.57
N ILE A 137 -21.55 7.05 5.06
CA ILE A 137 -20.64 7.84 5.88
C ILE A 137 -19.94 8.90 5.02
N PHE A 138 -19.33 8.50 3.89
CA PHE A 138 -18.60 9.44 3.03
C PHE A 138 -19.51 10.03 1.95
N SER A 139 -19.74 11.34 1.98
CA SER A 139 -20.51 12.04 0.95
C SER A 139 -19.65 12.67 -0.13
N LYS A 140 -18.45 13.12 0.20
CA LYS A 140 -17.42 13.62 -0.73
C LYS A 140 -16.04 13.50 -0.10
N GLY A 141 -15.01 13.71 -0.90
CA GLY A 141 -13.62 13.76 -0.49
C GLY A 141 -12.72 12.99 -1.46
N GLU A 142 -11.45 13.25 -1.33
CA GLU A 142 -10.39 12.55 -2.03
C GLU A 142 -9.52 11.80 -1.03
N ILE A 143 -8.88 10.73 -1.48
CA ILE A 143 -7.92 9.95 -0.70
C ILE A 143 -6.71 9.63 -1.57
N GLU A 144 -5.54 9.75 -0.99
CA GLU A 144 -4.26 9.28 -1.55
C GLU A 144 -3.49 8.51 -0.48
N GLY A 145 -2.67 7.56 -0.89
CA GLY A 145 -1.88 6.83 0.10
C GLY A 145 -1.27 5.55 -0.44
N GLU A 146 -0.76 4.77 0.49
CA GLU A 146 -0.07 3.52 0.24
C GLU A 146 -0.59 2.42 1.17
N PHE A 147 -0.86 1.26 0.59
CA PHE A 147 -1.10 0.02 1.32
C PHE A 147 0.18 -0.82 1.34
N ILE A 148 0.49 -1.36 2.51
CA ILE A 148 1.53 -2.36 2.71
C ILE A 148 0.83 -3.66 3.09
N ILE A 149 0.98 -4.68 2.26
CA ILE A 149 0.31 -5.97 2.42
C ILE A 149 1.38 -7.04 2.55
N PRO A 150 1.66 -7.56 3.75
CA PRO A 150 2.53 -8.71 3.93
C PRO A 150 1.82 -10.00 3.50
N PHE A 151 2.61 -10.98 3.07
CA PHE A 151 2.12 -12.30 2.69
C PHE A 151 2.83 -13.37 3.50
N GLU A 152 2.08 -14.38 3.92
CA GLU A 152 2.59 -15.57 4.57
C GLU A 152 3.21 -16.52 3.53
N ARG A 153 3.93 -17.54 3.99
CA ARG A 153 4.60 -18.51 3.11
C ARG A 153 3.64 -19.29 2.20
N ASP A 154 2.40 -19.45 2.62
CA ASP A 154 1.34 -20.12 1.86
C ASP A 154 0.65 -19.19 0.84
N GLY A 155 1.07 -17.92 0.76
CA GLY A 155 0.50 -16.90 -0.10
C GLY A 155 -0.75 -16.21 0.45
N SER A 156 -1.17 -16.53 1.67
CA SER A 156 -2.25 -15.82 2.35
C SER A 156 -1.80 -14.42 2.80
N ILE A 157 -2.75 -13.50 2.96
CA ILE A 157 -2.46 -12.15 3.47
C ILE A 157 -2.11 -12.23 4.95
N GLY A 158 -0.94 -11.72 5.31
CA GLY A 158 -0.46 -11.62 6.68
C GLY A 158 -1.25 -10.60 7.51
N LYS A 159 -1.16 -10.72 8.83
CA LYS A 159 -1.96 -9.90 9.77
C LYS A 159 -1.51 -8.44 9.87
N ASN A 160 -0.26 -8.14 9.50
CA ASN A 160 0.35 -6.82 9.70
C ASN A 160 0.21 -5.88 8.49
N TYR A 161 -0.88 -6.01 7.74
CA TYR A 161 -1.19 -5.06 6.68
C TYR A 161 -1.41 -3.66 7.25
N GLY A 162 -1.10 -2.63 6.48
CA GLY A 162 -1.19 -1.25 6.91
C GLY A 162 -1.54 -0.30 5.80
N PHE A 163 -1.98 0.88 6.20
CA PHE A 163 -2.27 2.00 5.34
C PHE A 163 -1.62 3.26 5.90
N SER A 164 -1.00 4.03 5.02
CA SER A 164 -0.55 5.39 5.31
C SER A 164 -1.01 6.30 4.19
N GLY A 165 -1.52 7.51 4.53
CA GLY A 165 -2.05 8.37 3.48
C GLY A 165 -2.75 9.61 4.01
N LYS A 166 -3.49 10.27 3.11
CA LYS A 166 -4.23 11.48 3.39
C LYS A 166 -5.66 11.37 2.90
N ILE A 167 -6.56 11.91 3.68
CA ILE A 167 -7.92 12.22 3.26
C ILE A 167 -8.00 13.72 3.07
N ILE A 168 -8.60 14.19 1.98
CA ILE A 168 -8.60 15.59 1.56
C ILE A 168 -10.04 16.05 1.33
N ASP A 169 -10.42 17.14 1.98
CA ASP A 169 -11.73 17.81 1.87
C ASP A 169 -12.95 16.88 1.95
N ALA A 170 -12.87 15.88 2.82
CA ALA A 170 -13.94 14.92 3.00
C ALA A 170 -15.11 15.50 3.81
N THR A 171 -16.29 14.99 3.51
CA THR A 171 -17.49 15.20 4.33
C THR A 171 -17.95 13.84 4.83
N ILE A 172 -18.01 13.69 6.15
CA ILE A 172 -18.35 12.45 6.85
C ILE A 172 -19.66 12.63 7.61
N ASN A 173 -20.66 11.82 7.28
CA ASN A 173 -21.94 11.77 7.98
C ASN A 173 -21.86 10.70 9.07
N LEU A 174 -21.62 11.10 10.32
CA LEU A 174 -21.49 10.17 11.45
C LEU A 174 -22.85 9.67 11.93
N LYS A 175 -23.81 10.59 12.09
CA LYS A 175 -25.21 10.34 12.46
C LYS A 175 -26.10 11.41 11.80
N LYS A 176 -27.43 11.26 11.98
CA LYS A 176 -28.46 12.17 11.48
C LYS A 176 -28.14 13.58 11.91
N ASN A 177 -27.60 14.43 11.86
CA ASN A 177 -27.23 15.80 12.27
C ASN A 177 -25.77 15.94 12.74
N LEU A 178 -24.97 14.88 12.68
CA LEU A 178 -23.56 14.93 13.04
C LEU A 178 -22.72 14.80 11.77
N ILE A 179 -22.38 15.94 11.17
CA ILE A 179 -21.64 16.02 9.91
C ILE A 179 -20.29 16.67 10.17
N LEU A 180 -19.23 15.94 9.86
CA LEU A 180 -17.88 16.44 9.84
C LEU A 180 -17.57 16.97 8.44
N LYS A 181 -17.32 18.29 8.33
CA LYS A 181 -17.14 18.97 7.04
C LYS A 181 -15.68 19.34 6.79
N ASN A 182 -15.31 19.37 5.53
CA ASN A 182 -14.00 19.83 5.04
C ASN A 182 -12.83 19.12 5.75
N LEU A 183 -13.00 17.82 6.07
CA LEU A 183 -12.02 17.05 6.80
C LEU A 183 -10.81 16.75 5.92
N SER A 184 -9.66 17.22 6.37
CA SER A 184 -8.36 16.81 5.81
C SER A 184 -7.50 16.22 6.91
N THR A 185 -7.04 14.97 6.71
CA THR A 185 -6.28 14.21 7.70
C THR A 185 -5.05 13.59 7.08
N GLU A 186 -4.02 13.40 7.91
CA GLU A 186 -2.91 12.49 7.63
C GLU A 186 -3.07 11.26 8.51
N ILE A 187 -2.96 10.08 7.90
CA ILE A 187 -3.05 8.78 8.55
C ILE A 187 -1.69 8.10 8.38
N ASN A 188 -1.01 7.86 9.47
CA ASN A 188 0.29 7.20 9.47
C ASN A 188 0.23 5.95 10.33
N LYS A 189 0.69 4.84 9.78
CA LYS A 189 0.98 3.65 10.55
C LYS A 189 2.24 3.94 11.39
N TYR A 190 2.13 3.85 12.70
CA TYR A 190 3.25 4.13 13.61
C TYR A 190 4.07 2.88 13.89
N ASP A 191 3.38 1.76 14.16
CA ASP A 191 3.94 0.43 14.32
C ASP A 191 2.96 -0.62 13.78
N GLU A 192 3.24 -1.91 14.00
CA GLU A 192 2.41 -3.00 13.49
C GLU A 192 0.95 -2.96 13.96
N GLN A 193 0.66 -2.32 15.10
CA GLN A 193 -0.63 -2.34 15.76
C GLN A 193 -1.22 -0.95 15.99
N SER A 194 -0.52 0.13 15.63
CA SER A 194 -0.96 1.48 15.93
C SER A 194 -1.00 2.40 14.71
N TYR A 195 -1.98 3.28 14.73
CA TYR A 195 -2.17 4.34 13.74
C TYR A 195 -2.25 5.69 14.42
N LYS A 196 -1.64 6.69 13.82
CA LYS A 196 -1.74 8.07 14.21
C LYS A 196 -2.47 8.85 13.13
N ILE A 197 -3.58 9.46 13.50
CA ILE A 197 -4.38 10.32 12.64
C ILE A 197 -4.23 11.75 13.12
N LEU A 198 -3.77 12.63 12.23
CA LEU A 198 -3.66 14.05 12.48
C LEU A 198 -4.70 14.77 11.65
N ILE A 199 -5.61 15.49 12.30
CA ILE A 199 -6.60 16.33 11.64
C ILE A 199 -5.93 17.65 11.30
N LYS A 200 -5.72 17.93 10.00
CA LYS A 200 -5.14 19.19 9.51
C LYS A 200 -6.19 20.26 9.39
N LYS A 201 -7.42 19.86 9.02
CA LYS A 201 -8.56 20.73 8.81
C LYS A 201 -9.84 19.94 9.02
N GLY A 202 -10.87 20.55 9.53
CA GLY A 202 -12.19 19.94 9.68
C GLY A 202 -13.05 20.71 10.66
N SER A 203 -14.36 20.63 10.48
CA SER A 203 -15.30 21.28 11.40
C SER A 203 -16.50 20.40 11.69
N ILE A 204 -17.03 20.53 12.90
CA ILE A 204 -18.25 19.88 13.36
C ILE A 204 -19.03 20.88 14.21
N PHE A 205 -20.32 21.12 13.91
CA PHE A 205 -21.13 22.13 14.60
C PHE A 205 -20.43 23.51 14.73
N ASP A 206 -19.77 23.95 13.65
CA ASP A 206 -18.98 25.19 13.60
C ASP A 206 -17.76 25.27 14.54
N LEU A 207 -17.42 24.15 15.21
CA LEU A 207 -16.17 23.99 15.92
C LEU A 207 -15.06 23.55 14.97
N ASP A 208 -13.99 24.29 14.91
CA ASP A 208 -12.77 23.88 14.18
C ASP A 208 -12.05 22.78 14.95
N LEU A 209 -11.71 21.68 14.26
CA LEU A 209 -10.99 20.53 14.80
C LEU A 209 -9.53 20.47 14.38
N SER A 210 -9.01 21.52 13.75
CA SER A 210 -7.63 21.53 13.26
C SER A 210 -6.62 21.23 14.37
N GLU A 211 -5.53 20.53 14.01
CA GLU A 211 -4.48 20.05 14.93
C GLU A 211 -4.91 19.01 15.96
N SER A 212 -6.13 18.48 15.87
CA SER A 212 -6.58 17.35 16.69
C SER A 212 -5.85 16.08 16.28
N LYS A 213 -5.60 15.20 17.26
CA LYS A 213 -4.86 13.94 17.09
C LYS A 213 -5.70 12.78 17.59
N ILE A 214 -5.68 11.67 16.86
CA ILE A 214 -6.30 10.42 17.26
C ILE A 214 -5.26 9.32 17.11
N ASN A 215 -5.00 8.60 18.18
CA ASN A 215 -4.16 7.41 18.20
C ASN A 215 -5.08 6.19 18.30
N LEU A 216 -4.88 5.24 17.41
CA LEU A 216 -5.58 3.95 17.41
C LEU A 216 -4.54 2.88 17.74
N VAL A 217 -4.74 2.13 18.81
CA VAL A 217 -3.84 1.05 19.20
C VAL A 217 -4.65 -0.24 19.27
N ARG A 218 -4.27 -1.22 18.49
CA ARG A 218 -4.90 -2.54 18.47
C ARG A 218 -4.20 -3.44 19.49
N LYS A 219 -4.92 -3.81 20.56
CA LYS A 219 -4.46 -4.77 21.58
C LYS A 219 -5.33 -6.02 21.53
N ASN A 220 -4.73 -7.16 21.14
CA ASN A 220 -5.45 -8.44 21.00
C ASN A 220 -6.66 -8.34 20.04
N LYS A 221 -7.89 -8.38 20.57
CA LYS A 221 -9.14 -8.25 19.78
C LYS A 221 -9.81 -6.89 19.92
N GLU A 222 -9.26 -6.00 20.74
CA GLU A 222 -9.83 -4.69 21.04
C GLU A 222 -9.01 -3.58 20.38
N THR A 223 -9.65 -2.46 20.11
CA THR A 223 -8.99 -1.25 19.62
C THR A 223 -9.17 -0.16 20.66
N GLU A 224 -8.08 0.27 21.25
CA GLU A 224 -8.04 1.44 22.12
C GLU A 224 -7.95 2.70 21.27
N ILE A 225 -8.73 3.71 21.63
CA ILE A 225 -8.76 5.00 20.95
C ILE A 225 -8.41 6.07 21.97
N GLU A 226 -7.28 6.72 21.76
CA GLU A 226 -6.90 7.93 22.46
C GLU A 226 -7.08 9.13 21.55
N SER A 227 -7.75 10.18 22.01
CA SER A 227 -7.95 11.38 21.20
C SER A 227 -7.62 12.63 21.97
N ILE A 228 -6.88 13.54 21.35
CA ILE A 228 -6.63 14.91 21.81
C ILE A 228 -7.35 15.82 20.84
N LEU A 229 -8.52 16.30 21.24
CA LEU A 229 -9.32 17.20 20.44
C LEU A 229 -8.95 18.63 20.78
N LYS A 230 -8.51 19.39 19.78
CA LYS A 230 -8.35 20.84 19.86
C LYS A 230 -9.54 21.46 19.16
N THR A 231 -10.23 22.35 19.82
CA THR A 231 -11.41 23.04 19.26
C THR A 231 -11.26 24.52 19.40
N LYS A 232 -11.60 25.26 18.33
CA LYS A 232 -11.81 26.72 18.38
C LYS A 232 -13.22 26.95 17.90
N GLY A 233 -14.02 27.65 18.71
CA GLY A 233 -15.31 28.18 18.30
C GLY A 233 -15.13 29.55 17.64
N ASN A 234 -15.99 29.87 16.68
CA ASN A 234 -16.13 31.22 16.14
C ASN A 234 -17.05 32.03 17.04
#